data_a8778250e9a638d05384ae0e8c33ed26
#
_entry.id   a8778250e9a638d05384ae0e8c33ed26
#
_cell.length_a   1.000
_cell.length_b   1.000
_cell.length_c   1.000
_cell.angle_alpha   90.00
_cell.angle_beta   90.00
_cell.angle_gamma   90.00
#
_symmetry.space_group_name_H-M   'P 1'
#
loop_
_entity.id
_entity.type
_entity.pdbx_description
1 polymer ?
#
loop_
_entity_poly.entity_id
_entity_poly.type
_entity_poly.pdbx_seq_one_letter_code
_entity_poly.pdbx_strand_id
1 'polypeptide(L)'
;RVAVLDIDTGELKRYWGAYGNKPDDSNLGPYKPGETPAQQFRNPVHCAEPSLDGMVYVCDRPNNRLQVFNQDGTFVQELFVKPNSLGDGSVWDISFSADPEQKFIYLADGTNRKIFIIERSTMEILTNFGDGGRNPGQFFAVHNIATDSKGNIYTTETYEGKRVQKFKYMGMGPVTVM
;
A
#
# COMPACT_ATOMS: atom_id res chain seq x y z
N ARG A 1 -7.82 -12.00 3.23
CA ARG A 1 -8.83 -11.95 2.13
C ARG A 1 -9.37 -10.54 1.94
N VAL A 2 -9.86 -10.24 0.74
CA VAL A 2 -10.72 -9.10 0.45
C VAL A 2 -12.17 -9.58 0.47
N ALA A 3 -13.07 -8.80 1.07
CA ALA A 3 -14.50 -9.06 1.07
C ALA A 3 -15.24 -7.82 0.56
N VAL A 4 -16.19 -8.03 -0.35
CA VAL A 4 -17.06 -6.98 -0.89
C VAL A 4 -18.44 -7.20 -0.33
N LEU A 5 -18.92 -6.19 0.40
CA LEU A 5 -20.22 -6.21 1.03
C LEU A 5 -21.18 -5.28 0.31
N ASP A 6 -22.44 -5.58 0.39
CA ASP A 6 -23.49 -4.63 0.03
C ASP A 6 -23.52 -3.49 1.05
N ILE A 7 -23.55 -2.24 0.58
CA ILE A 7 -23.46 -1.08 1.47
C ILE A 7 -24.74 -0.85 2.29
N ASP A 8 -25.88 -1.27 1.78
CA ASP A 8 -27.17 -1.07 2.42
C ASP A 8 -27.55 -2.22 3.38
N THR A 9 -27.23 -3.46 2.97
CA THR A 9 -27.64 -4.66 3.71
C THR A 9 -26.52 -5.29 4.53
N GLY A 10 -25.24 -4.99 4.19
CA GLY A 10 -24.08 -5.66 4.77
C GLY A 10 -23.86 -7.10 4.28
N GLU A 11 -24.67 -7.58 3.34
CA GLU A 11 -24.54 -8.93 2.81
C GLU A 11 -23.26 -9.10 2.00
N LEU A 12 -22.63 -10.26 2.15
CA LEU A 12 -21.42 -10.62 1.40
C LEU A 12 -21.76 -10.88 -0.07
N LYS A 13 -21.26 -10.01 -0.96
CA LYS A 13 -21.40 -10.15 -2.42
C LYS A 13 -20.38 -11.12 -3.00
N ARG A 14 -19.12 -10.99 -2.61
CA ARG A 14 -18.00 -11.82 -3.07
C ARG A 14 -16.78 -11.65 -2.18
N TYR A 15 -15.80 -12.53 -2.33
CA TYR A 15 -14.51 -12.42 -1.66
C TYR A 15 -13.43 -13.17 -2.46
N TRP A 16 -12.17 -12.75 -2.27
CA TRP A 16 -11.01 -13.40 -2.89
C TRP A 16 -9.76 -13.30 -2.03
N GLY A 17 -8.77 -14.12 -2.33
CA GLY A 17 -7.44 -14.13 -1.77
C GLY A 17 -6.40 -13.58 -2.73
N ALA A 18 -5.13 -13.79 -2.43
CA ALA A 18 -4.04 -13.42 -3.32
C ALA A 18 -4.21 -14.09 -4.69
N TYR A 19 -3.83 -13.39 -5.75
CA TYR A 19 -3.96 -13.81 -7.15
C TYR A 19 -5.39 -14.16 -7.59
N GLY A 20 -6.41 -13.71 -6.87
CA GLY A 20 -7.81 -14.08 -7.12
C GLY A 20 -8.19 -15.50 -6.62
N ASN A 21 -7.27 -16.18 -5.98
CA ASN A 21 -7.52 -17.53 -5.47
C ASN A 21 -8.60 -17.54 -4.39
N LYS A 22 -9.25 -18.70 -4.23
CA LYS A 22 -10.11 -18.94 -3.08
C LYS A 22 -9.27 -18.82 -1.80
N PRO A 23 -9.65 -17.96 -0.84
CA PRO A 23 -8.93 -17.89 0.42
C PRO A 23 -9.01 -19.20 1.19
N ASP A 24 -7.91 -19.60 1.79
CA ASP A 24 -7.86 -20.61 2.82
C ASP A 24 -7.24 -20.02 4.11
N ASP A 25 -7.35 -20.73 5.21
CA ASP A 25 -6.85 -20.29 6.51
C ASP A 25 -5.55 -21.03 6.89
N SER A 26 -4.83 -21.55 5.90
CA SER A 26 -3.54 -22.20 6.10
C SER A 26 -2.52 -21.22 6.70
N ASN A 27 -1.74 -21.72 7.64
CA ASN A 27 -0.66 -20.96 8.24
C ASN A 27 0.56 -20.96 7.30
N LEU A 28 0.85 -19.81 6.69
CA LEU A 28 2.01 -19.64 5.81
C LEU A 28 3.34 -19.57 6.55
N GLY A 29 3.34 -19.53 7.90
CA GLY A 29 4.54 -19.28 8.68
C GLY A 29 5.11 -17.86 8.47
N PRO A 30 6.31 -17.56 8.96
CA PRO A 30 6.97 -16.28 8.75
C PRO A 30 7.35 -16.08 7.28
N TYR A 31 7.35 -14.82 6.83
CA TYR A 31 7.86 -14.46 5.52
C TYR A 31 9.38 -14.69 5.43
N LYS A 32 9.84 -15.21 4.30
CA LYS A 32 11.27 -15.36 4.02
C LYS A 32 11.59 -14.75 2.65
N PRO A 33 12.54 -13.79 2.61
CA PRO A 33 12.99 -13.20 1.36
C PRO A 33 13.51 -14.25 0.36
N GLY A 34 13.16 -14.06 -0.91
CA GLY A 34 13.61 -14.95 -1.99
C GLY A 34 12.82 -16.26 -2.15
N GLU A 35 11.85 -16.54 -1.29
CA GLU A 35 10.93 -17.66 -1.52
C GLU A 35 9.97 -17.37 -2.68
N THR A 36 9.45 -18.45 -3.28
CA THR A 36 8.34 -18.34 -4.24
C THR A 36 7.19 -17.55 -3.62
N PRO A 37 6.61 -16.57 -4.33
CA PRO A 37 5.52 -15.76 -3.79
C PRO A 37 4.36 -16.60 -3.28
N ALA A 38 3.97 -16.32 -2.04
CA ALA A 38 2.87 -17.04 -1.39
C ALA A 38 1.56 -16.86 -2.17
N GLN A 39 0.85 -17.95 -2.40
CA GLN A 39 -0.42 -17.97 -3.15
C GLN A 39 -1.61 -17.52 -2.31
N GLN A 40 -1.39 -17.18 -1.05
CA GLN A 40 -2.36 -16.59 -0.14
C GLN A 40 -1.83 -15.29 0.44
N PHE A 41 -2.72 -14.38 0.84
CA PHE A 41 -2.35 -13.22 1.64
C PHE A 41 -1.85 -13.64 3.02
N ARG A 42 -0.85 -12.92 3.54
CA ARG A 42 -0.48 -13.07 4.94
C ARG A 42 -1.34 -12.16 5.82
N ASN A 43 -1.48 -12.56 7.06
CA ASN A 43 -2.19 -11.77 8.06
C ASN A 43 -1.24 -10.71 8.67
N PRO A 44 -1.64 -9.44 8.70
CA PRO A 44 -2.89 -8.86 8.16
C PRO A 44 -2.79 -8.47 6.68
N VAL A 45 -3.91 -8.59 5.94
CA VAL A 45 -4.14 -7.80 4.72
C VAL A 45 -4.44 -6.38 5.18
N HIS A 46 -3.62 -5.40 4.81
CA HIS A 46 -3.57 -4.14 5.55
C HIS A 46 -4.39 -3.01 4.93
N CYS A 47 -4.49 -2.96 3.61
CA CYS A 47 -5.36 -2.03 2.90
C CYS A 47 -6.09 -2.70 1.73
N ALA A 48 -7.19 -2.09 1.28
CA ALA A 48 -7.88 -2.41 0.03
C ALA A 48 -8.48 -1.10 -0.53
N GLU A 49 -7.76 -0.45 -1.44
CA GLU A 49 -8.07 0.87 -1.94
C GLU A 49 -8.62 0.81 -3.38
N PRO A 50 -9.86 1.23 -3.63
CA PRO A 50 -10.41 1.31 -4.97
C PRO A 50 -9.88 2.56 -5.70
N SER A 51 -9.53 2.40 -6.97
CA SER A 51 -9.20 3.52 -7.85
C SER A 51 -10.41 4.00 -8.65
N LEU A 52 -10.32 5.20 -9.22
CA LEU A 52 -11.41 5.82 -10.01
C LEU A 52 -11.75 5.04 -11.27
N ASP A 53 -10.80 4.30 -11.84
CA ASP A 53 -10.98 3.44 -13.01
C ASP A 53 -11.45 2.01 -12.69
N GLY A 54 -11.83 1.76 -11.43
CA GLY A 54 -12.47 0.51 -11.01
C GLY A 54 -11.51 -0.62 -10.70
N MET A 55 -10.23 -0.35 -10.46
CA MET A 55 -9.30 -1.33 -9.90
C MET A 55 -9.34 -1.33 -8.37
N VAL A 56 -8.89 -2.43 -7.76
CA VAL A 56 -8.74 -2.56 -6.30
C VAL A 56 -7.28 -2.90 -5.99
N TYR A 57 -6.63 -2.05 -5.23
CA TYR A 57 -5.24 -2.19 -4.81
C TYR A 57 -5.19 -2.74 -3.39
N VAL A 58 -4.50 -3.85 -3.19
CA VAL A 58 -4.51 -4.60 -1.92
C VAL A 58 -3.11 -4.65 -1.32
N CYS A 59 -2.98 -4.12 -0.11
CA CYS A 59 -1.73 -4.14 0.66
C CYS A 59 -1.56 -5.51 1.34
N ASP A 60 -0.81 -6.40 0.75
CA ASP A 60 -0.40 -7.67 1.36
C ASP A 60 0.91 -7.43 2.14
N ARG A 61 0.76 -6.72 3.27
CA ARG A 61 1.85 -6.11 4.03
C ARG A 61 2.98 -7.07 4.37
N PRO A 62 2.73 -8.20 5.05
CA PRO A 62 3.81 -9.10 5.45
C PRO A 62 4.45 -9.86 4.29
N ASN A 63 3.82 -9.88 3.12
CA ASN A 63 4.41 -10.41 1.89
C ASN A 63 5.18 -9.35 1.07
N ASN A 64 5.29 -8.12 1.58
CA ASN A 64 5.99 -7.00 0.95
C ASN A 64 5.49 -6.68 -0.46
N ARG A 65 4.19 -6.84 -0.73
CA ARG A 65 3.63 -6.65 -2.07
C ARG A 65 2.32 -5.88 -2.07
N LEU A 66 2.13 -5.13 -3.13
CA LEU A 66 0.89 -4.51 -3.53
C LEU A 66 0.31 -5.33 -4.69
N GLN A 67 -0.89 -5.88 -4.54
CA GLN A 67 -1.58 -6.59 -5.62
C GLN A 67 -2.75 -5.77 -6.16
N VAL A 68 -2.96 -5.81 -7.48
CA VAL A 68 -4.02 -5.10 -8.18
C VAL A 68 -5.01 -6.10 -8.74
N PHE A 69 -6.28 -5.80 -8.57
CA PHE A 69 -7.40 -6.63 -9.02
C PHE A 69 -8.44 -5.79 -9.76
N ASN A 70 -9.18 -6.44 -10.64
CA ASN A 70 -10.50 -5.95 -11.04
C ASN A 70 -11.48 -6.03 -9.86
N GLN A 71 -12.59 -5.31 -9.92
CA GLN A 71 -13.61 -5.34 -8.85
C GLN A 71 -14.26 -6.72 -8.64
N ASP A 72 -14.16 -7.61 -9.61
CA ASP A 72 -14.66 -8.99 -9.49
C ASP A 72 -13.69 -9.94 -8.77
N GLY A 73 -12.47 -9.46 -8.46
CA GLY A 73 -11.41 -10.24 -7.81
C GLY A 73 -10.41 -10.87 -8.79
N THR A 74 -10.56 -10.64 -10.09
CA THR A 74 -9.58 -11.10 -11.08
C THR A 74 -8.25 -10.37 -10.91
N PHE A 75 -7.17 -11.11 -10.69
CA PHE A 75 -5.82 -10.58 -10.53
C PHE A 75 -5.33 -9.91 -11.81
N VAL A 76 -4.68 -8.75 -11.68
CA VAL A 76 -4.14 -7.98 -12.80
C VAL A 76 -2.60 -7.96 -12.76
N GLN A 77 -2.03 -7.47 -11.68
CA GLN A 77 -0.57 -7.34 -11.53
C GLN A 77 -0.16 -7.18 -10.06
N GLU A 78 1.14 -7.23 -9.81
CA GLU A 78 1.68 -6.96 -8.49
C GLU A 78 3.01 -6.19 -8.54
N LEU A 79 3.32 -5.55 -7.41
CA LEU A 79 4.60 -4.90 -7.16
C LEU A 79 5.15 -5.34 -5.81
N PHE A 80 6.38 -5.84 -5.79
CA PHE A 80 7.12 -6.05 -4.55
C PHE A 80 7.87 -4.79 -4.14
N VAL A 81 7.65 -4.34 -2.91
CA VAL A 81 8.32 -3.16 -2.34
C VAL A 81 9.23 -3.62 -1.21
N LYS A 82 10.54 -3.32 -1.32
CA LYS A 82 11.52 -3.78 -0.32
C LYS A 82 11.36 -5.26 0.06
N PRO A 83 11.46 -6.21 -0.88
CA PRO A 83 11.15 -7.63 -0.67
C PRO A 83 12.02 -8.32 0.39
N ASN A 84 13.07 -7.66 0.86
CA ASN A 84 13.90 -8.16 1.96
C ASN A 84 13.44 -7.68 3.35
N SER A 85 12.34 -6.91 3.44
CA SER A 85 11.80 -6.49 4.73
C SER A 85 11.26 -7.67 5.51
N LEU A 86 11.63 -7.73 6.79
CA LEU A 86 11.15 -8.72 7.76
C LEU A 86 10.16 -8.07 8.74
N GLY A 87 9.67 -8.85 9.69
CA GLY A 87 8.74 -8.39 10.72
C GLY A 87 7.38 -8.04 10.13
N ASP A 88 6.98 -6.78 10.26
CA ASP A 88 5.66 -6.33 9.81
C ASP A 88 5.52 -6.16 8.28
N GLY A 89 6.61 -6.25 7.52
CA GLY A 89 6.62 -6.05 6.07
C GLY A 89 6.57 -4.58 5.67
N SER A 90 6.53 -4.30 4.34
CA SER A 90 6.77 -2.97 3.78
C SER A 90 5.53 -2.24 3.25
N VAL A 91 4.48 -2.96 2.86
CA VAL A 91 3.31 -2.36 2.18
C VAL A 91 2.19 -2.12 3.19
N TRP A 92 2.25 -0.95 3.87
CA TRP A 92 1.34 -0.67 4.97
C TRP A 92 0.04 -0.02 4.49
N ASP A 93 0.13 1.03 3.69
CA ASP A 93 -1.03 1.75 3.19
C ASP A 93 -0.71 2.50 1.90
N ILE A 94 -1.73 2.84 1.12
CA ILE A 94 -1.57 3.63 -0.09
C ILE A 94 -2.59 4.76 -0.18
N SER A 95 -2.24 5.79 -0.94
CA SER A 95 -3.16 6.81 -1.43
C SER A 95 -2.81 7.17 -2.86
N PHE A 96 -3.81 7.52 -3.65
CA PHE A 96 -3.58 7.96 -5.03
C PHE A 96 -3.33 9.46 -5.10
N SER A 97 -2.62 9.91 -6.16
CA SER A 97 -2.52 11.32 -6.48
C SER A 97 -3.87 11.93 -6.82
N ALA A 98 -4.02 13.23 -6.58
CA ALA A 98 -5.30 13.94 -6.71
C ALA A 98 -5.70 14.28 -8.16
N ASP A 99 -4.85 13.97 -9.14
CA ASP A 99 -5.19 14.16 -10.56
C ASP A 99 -6.25 13.14 -11.01
N PRO A 100 -7.08 13.47 -12.04
CA PRO A 100 -8.18 12.60 -12.47
C PRO A 100 -7.75 11.19 -12.91
N GLU A 101 -6.53 11.06 -13.43
CA GLU A 101 -5.98 9.77 -13.86
C GLU A 101 -5.35 9.00 -12.71
N GLN A 102 -5.19 9.62 -11.53
CA GLN A 102 -4.50 9.02 -10.39
C GLN A 102 -3.14 8.46 -10.79
N LYS A 103 -2.32 9.29 -11.42
CA LYS A 103 -1.05 8.88 -12.05
C LYS A 103 -0.07 8.24 -11.08
N PHE A 104 -0.09 8.66 -9.82
CA PHE A 104 0.85 8.18 -8.82
C PHE A 104 0.14 7.48 -7.67
N ILE A 105 0.84 6.49 -7.13
CA ILE A 105 0.52 5.85 -5.86
C ILE A 105 1.57 6.33 -4.85
N TYR A 106 1.11 6.82 -3.71
CA TYR A 106 1.93 7.10 -2.55
C TYR A 106 1.78 5.92 -1.58
N LEU A 107 2.87 5.22 -1.30
CA LEU A 107 2.85 4.01 -0.48
C LEU A 107 3.61 4.24 0.81
N ALA A 108 2.94 4.03 1.94
CA ALA A 108 3.52 4.10 3.26
C ALA A 108 4.22 2.77 3.62
N ASP A 109 5.47 2.87 4.01
CA ASP A 109 6.29 1.75 4.51
C ASP A 109 6.73 2.05 5.94
N GLY A 110 5.98 1.56 6.91
CA GLY A 110 6.25 1.78 8.33
C GLY A 110 7.52 1.10 8.81
N THR A 111 7.85 -0.06 8.26
CA THR A 111 9.05 -0.82 8.64
C THR A 111 10.33 -0.13 8.19
N ASN A 112 10.38 0.33 6.94
CA ASN A 112 11.56 1.01 6.39
C ASN A 112 11.49 2.54 6.55
N ARG A 113 10.39 3.08 7.10
CA ARG A 113 10.20 4.51 7.42
C ARG A 113 10.28 5.40 6.19
N LYS A 114 9.61 4.99 5.11
CA LYS A 114 9.61 5.65 3.82
C LYS A 114 8.19 5.85 3.29
N ILE A 115 8.05 6.85 2.44
CA ILE A 115 6.95 6.96 1.49
C ILE A 115 7.52 6.74 0.11
N PHE A 116 7.05 5.74 -0.60
CA PHE A 116 7.39 5.50 -2.00
C PHE A 116 6.42 6.24 -2.91
N ILE A 117 6.94 6.79 -4.01
CA ILE A 117 6.16 7.36 -5.10
C ILE A 117 6.29 6.40 -6.28
N ILE A 118 5.17 5.85 -6.71
CA ILE A 118 5.08 4.80 -7.73
C ILE A 118 4.27 5.35 -8.89
N GLU A 119 4.74 5.15 -10.12
CA GLU A 119 3.93 5.41 -11.30
C GLU A 119 2.88 4.31 -11.45
N ARG A 120 1.59 4.69 -11.35
CA ARG A 120 0.49 3.72 -11.28
C ARG A 120 0.35 2.86 -12.54
N SER A 121 0.59 3.43 -13.71
CA SER A 121 0.41 2.73 -15.00
C SER A 121 1.43 1.63 -15.23
N THR A 122 2.65 1.82 -14.76
CA THR A 122 3.79 0.90 -14.96
C THR A 122 4.14 0.10 -13.72
N MET A 123 3.63 0.51 -12.54
CA MET A 123 4.03 0.02 -11.22
C MET A 123 5.53 0.24 -10.94
N GLU A 124 6.16 1.21 -11.60
CA GLU A 124 7.55 1.56 -11.35
C GLU A 124 7.70 2.44 -10.11
N ILE A 125 8.62 2.09 -9.23
CA ILE A 125 9.00 2.93 -8.09
C ILE A 125 9.89 4.06 -8.61
N LEU A 126 9.36 5.28 -8.68
CA LEU A 126 10.09 6.45 -9.19
C LEU A 126 11.07 7.02 -8.17
N THR A 127 10.62 7.15 -6.94
CA THR A 127 11.43 7.73 -5.85
C THR A 127 10.80 7.41 -4.49
N ASN A 128 11.45 7.86 -3.43
CA ASN A 128 10.92 7.79 -2.08
C ASN A 128 11.42 9.00 -1.25
N PHE A 129 10.74 9.26 -0.16
CA PHE A 129 11.17 10.23 0.84
C PHE A 129 10.89 9.74 2.26
N GLY A 130 11.42 10.48 3.22
CA GLY A 130 11.37 10.11 4.63
C GLY A 130 12.61 9.32 5.06
N ASP A 131 12.82 9.30 6.35
CA ASP A 131 13.89 8.55 6.99
C ASP A 131 13.53 8.22 8.43
N GLY A 132 14.31 7.38 9.09
CA GLY A 132 14.10 7.06 10.50
C GLY A 132 14.36 8.26 11.41
N GLY A 133 13.40 8.62 12.27
CA GLY A 133 13.58 9.68 13.23
C GLY A 133 12.28 10.38 13.66
N ARG A 134 12.43 11.50 14.35
CA ARG A 134 11.33 12.29 14.92
C ARG A 134 11.27 13.73 14.42
N ASN A 135 12.21 14.16 13.59
CA ASN A 135 12.17 15.48 12.98
C ASN A 135 11.07 15.56 11.91
N PRO A 136 10.59 16.75 11.54
CA PRO A 136 9.70 16.91 10.39
C PRO A 136 10.28 16.22 9.15
N GLY A 137 9.47 15.45 8.44
CA GLY A 137 9.89 14.66 7.27
C GLY A 137 10.53 13.31 7.60
N GLN A 138 10.82 13.03 8.86
CA GLN A 138 11.26 11.71 9.33
C GLN A 138 10.08 10.93 9.89
N PHE A 139 10.19 9.60 9.97
CA PHE A 139 9.16 8.70 10.47
C PHE A 139 9.70 7.78 11.56
N PHE A 140 8.86 7.51 12.55
CA PHE A 140 9.07 6.40 13.48
C PHE A 140 8.49 5.11 12.90
N ALA A 141 7.19 5.13 12.61
CA ALA A 141 6.46 4.04 11.94
C ALA A 141 5.22 4.63 11.25
N VAL A 142 5.41 5.12 10.02
CA VAL A 142 4.29 5.64 9.22
C VAL A 142 3.30 4.51 8.94
N HIS A 143 2.03 4.75 9.26
CA HIS A 143 0.99 3.70 9.23
C HIS A 143 -0.02 3.93 8.11
N ASN A 144 -0.65 5.10 8.09
CA ASN A 144 -1.62 5.45 7.07
C ASN A 144 -1.19 6.70 6.30
N ILE A 145 -1.71 6.82 5.08
CA ILE A 145 -1.44 7.91 4.16
C ILE A 145 -2.74 8.33 3.47
N ALA A 146 -2.91 9.62 3.27
CA ALA A 146 -4.05 10.18 2.54
C ALA A 146 -3.62 11.40 1.72
N THR A 147 -4.35 11.69 0.66
CA THR A 147 -4.18 12.89 -0.18
C THR A 147 -5.41 13.76 -0.13
N ASP A 148 -5.23 15.09 -0.16
CA ASP A 148 -6.34 16.01 -0.38
C ASP A 148 -6.45 16.42 -1.87
N SER A 149 -7.54 17.13 -2.20
CA SER A 149 -7.81 17.61 -3.57
C SER A 149 -6.78 18.62 -4.11
N LYS A 150 -5.86 19.10 -3.26
CA LYS A 150 -4.75 19.99 -3.63
C LYS A 150 -3.45 19.23 -3.83
N GLY A 151 -3.47 17.91 -3.70
CA GLY A 151 -2.29 17.04 -3.81
C GLY A 151 -1.41 17.00 -2.57
N ASN A 152 -1.83 17.60 -1.44
CA ASN A 152 -1.07 17.47 -0.21
C ASN A 152 -1.18 16.05 0.35
N ILE A 153 -0.09 15.54 0.89
CA ILE A 153 -0.02 14.24 1.53
C ILE A 153 -0.13 14.41 3.04
N TYR A 154 -0.92 13.56 3.68
CA TYR A 154 -1.04 13.45 5.13
C TYR A 154 -0.63 12.05 5.54
N THR A 155 0.18 11.95 6.59
CA THR A 155 0.60 10.67 7.15
C THR A 155 0.27 10.61 8.62
N THR A 156 -0.12 9.43 9.09
CA THR A 156 -0.24 9.14 10.51
C THR A 156 0.79 8.10 10.94
N GLU A 157 1.24 8.17 12.16
CA GLU A 157 2.22 7.24 12.70
C GLU A 157 1.63 6.44 13.87
N THR A 158 1.97 5.17 13.90
CA THR A 158 1.61 4.25 14.98
C THR A 158 2.74 4.10 16.00
N TYR A 159 2.52 3.29 17.02
CA TYR A 159 3.43 3.05 18.13
C TYR A 159 3.87 4.37 18.80
N GLU A 160 5.17 4.56 19.00
CA GLU A 160 5.73 5.75 19.62
C GLU A 160 5.84 6.98 18.70
N GLY A 161 5.47 6.84 17.42
CA GLY A 161 5.38 7.96 16.47
C GLY A 161 4.35 8.99 16.90
N LYS A 162 3.12 8.54 17.16
CA LYS A 162 2.01 9.32 17.77
C LYS A 162 1.82 10.71 17.16
N ARG A 163 1.91 10.86 15.85
CA ARG A 163 1.77 12.15 15.18
C ARG A 163 1.11 12.07 13.82
N VAL A 164 0.68 13.22 13.33
CA VAL A 164 0.24 13.48 11.96
C VAL A 164 1.25 14.43 11.32
N GLN A 165 1.65 14.18 10.08
CA GLN A 165 2.43 15.11 9.30
C GLN A 165 1.68 15.48 8.03
N LYS A 166 1.81 16.73 7.60
CA LYS A 166 1.32 17.21 6.31
C LYS A 166 2.50 17.59 5.43
N PHE A 167 2.55 17.03 4.24
CA PHE A 167 3.50 17.39 3.18
C PHE A 167 2.76 18.20 2.13
N LYS A 168 3.15 19.48 2.00
CA LYS A 168 2.52 20.38 1.03
C LYS A 168 3.01 20.05 -0.38
N TYR A 169 2.06 19.88 -1.31
CA TYR A 169 2.40 19.74 -2.73
C TYR A 169 2.97 21.05 -3.29
N MET A 170 4.11 21.00 -3.91
CA MET A 170 4.81 22.15 -4.49
C MET A 170 4.95 22.09 -6.01
N GLY A 171 4.31 21.12 -6.65
CA GLY A 171 4.41 20.85 -8.08
C GLY A 171 5.30 19.64 -8.39
N MET A 172 5.38 19.33 -9.67
CA MET A 172 6.25 18.26 -10.20
C MET A 172 7.66 18.83 -10.41
N GLY A 173 8.66 18.03 -10.11
CA GLY A 173 10.07 18.36 -10.31
C GLY A 173 10.85 17.13 -10.78
N PRO A 174 12.11 17.30 -11.19
CA PRO A 174 12.97 16.17 -11.50
C PRO A 174 13.14 15.26 -10.27
N VAL A 175 13.24 13.97 -10.51
CA VAL A 175 13.57 13.00 -9.46
C VAL A 175 15.00 13.27 -9.01
N THR A 176 15.16 13.64 -7.75
CA THR A 176 16.49 13.73 -7.14
C THR A 176 16.82 12.36 -6.55
N VAL A 177 17.74 11.66 -7.16
CA VAL A 177 18.30 10.42 -6.60
C VAL A 177 19.18 10.84 -5.41
N MET A 178 18.76 10.49 -4.19
CA MET A 178 19.57 10.67 -2.99
C MET A 178 20.33 9.38 -2.66
#